data_39021e3b0a34544ec1f47f14626cba0f
#
_entry.id   39021e3b0a34544ec1f47f14626cba0f
#
_cell.length_a   1.000
_cell.length_b   1.000
_cell.length_c   1.000
_cell.angle_alpha   90.00
_cell.angle_beta   90.00
_cell.angle_gamma   90.00
#
_symmetry.space_group_name_H-M   'P 1'
#
loop_
_entity.id
_entity.type
_entity.pdbx_description
1 polymer ?
#
loop_
_entity_poly.entity_id
_entity_poly.type
_entity_poly.pdbx_seq_one_letter_code
_entity_poly.pdbx_strand_id
1 'polypeptide(L)'
;MTINAEREKATAPLLRLTDISYTYGSYLAVNQVSLDLEAGELVVLAGRNGAGKTTLLRCIAGWNQITHGQVELSGASIYEAERAMRRNLVLIPDTPPFYNDLTVMEHLQFIARVNTLANWRDTAQNFLKRFGLTSNQNAMPAALSRGQRYKLALCMALLVDPQILLLDEPFGPLDPFSAHQLWDDLWARRGRGKTVLLSSHQSPLNTRPDRYLFMEGGDLVADGAPDDLKEALRANSNSLDDLLRATIEHGERHDPAAEV
;
A
#
# COMPACT_ATOMS: atom_id res chain seq x y z
N MET A 1 20.66 -11.43 -0.17
CA MET A 1 20.19 -12.29 -1.29
C MET A 1 18.67 -12.40 -1.16
N THR A 2 17.92 -11.85 -2.10
CA THR A 2 16.43 -11.85 -2.03
C THR A 2 15.92 -13.24 -2.36
N ILE A 3 15.01 -13.77 -1.53
CA ILE A 3 14.30 -15.03 -1.82
C ILE A 3 13.19 -14.70 -2.82
N ASN A 4 13.39 -15.04 -4.09
CA ASN A 4 12.38 -14.87 -5.14
C ASN A 4 11.81 -16.24 -5.51
N ALA A 5 10.49 -16.41 -5.36
CA ALA A 5 9.80 -17.51 -6.01
C ALA A 5 9.69 -17.21 -7.52
N GLU A 6 10.15 -18.14 -8.37
CA GLU A 6 10.12 -17.97 -9.83
C GLU A 6 8.69 -17.70 -10.32
N ARG A 7 8.51 -16.57 -11.03
CA ARG A 7 7.24 -16.20 -11.66
C ARG A 7 7.40 -16.22 -13.18
N GLU A 8 6.49 -16.90 -13.88
CA GLU A 8 6.32 -16.71 -15.32
C GLU A 8 5.75 -15.32 -15.58
N LYS A 9 6.55 -14.41 -16.14
CA LYS A 9 6.12 -13.05 -16.54
C LYS A 9 5.36 -13.14 -17.86
N ALA A 10 4.04 -13.14 -17.81
CA ALA A 10 3.19 -13.27 -19.01
C ALA A 10 2.86 -11.91 -19.69
N THR A 11 2.94 -10.77 -18.99
CA THR A 11 2.57 -9.43 -19.50
C THR A 11 3.51 -8.36 -18.96
N ALA A 12 3.53 -7.17 -19.60
CA ALA A 12 4.24 -6.02 -19.05
C ALA A 12 3.61 -5.59 -17.71
N PRO A 13 4.39 -5.36 -16.64
CA PRO A 13 3.86 -5.03 -15.34
C PRO A 13 3.15 -3.67 -15.35
N LEU A 14 2.13 -3.53 -14.51
CA LEU A 14 1.41 -2.27 -14.32
C LEU A 14 2.30 -1.21 -13.64
N LEU A 15 3.09 -1.63 -12.65
CA LEU A 15 4.08 -0.80 -11.98
C LEU A 15 5.41 -1.56 -11.93
N ARG A 16 6.50 -0.87 -12.30
CA ARG A 16 7.86 -1.40 -12.21
C ARG A 16 8.75 -0.49 -11.39
N LEU A 17 9.46 -1.07 -10.45
CA LEU A 17 10.53 -0.44 -9.70
C LEU A 17 11.85 -1.08 -10.11
N THR A 18 12.84 -0.24 -10.42
CA THR A 18 14.20 -0.70 -10.78
C THR A 18 15.20 0.02 -9.89
N ASP A 19 15.90 -0.74 -9.03
CA ASP A 19 16.99 -0.30 -8.16
C ASP A 19 16.68 0.96 -7.34
N ILE A 20 15.47 1.03 -6.78
CA ILE A 20 15.02 2.18 -6.02
C ILE A 20 15.82 2.33 -4.74
N SER A 21 16.47 3.50 -4.59
CA SER A 21 17.12 3.89 -3.33
C SER A 21 16.63 5.26 -2.87
N TYR A 22 16.51 5.41 -1.55
CA TYR A 22 16.11 6.68 -0.93
C TYR A 22 16.82 6.91 0.39
N THR A 23 17.37 8.12 0.59
CA THR A 23 18.06 8.53 1.81
C THR A 23 17.40 9.73 2.49
N TYR A 24 17.32 9.70 3.83
CA TYR A 24 17.05 10.85 4.67
C TYR A 24 18.39 11.38 5.22
N GLY A 25 18.96 12.41 4.57
CA GLY A 25 20.33 12.84 4.90
C GLY A 25 21.32 11.72 4.67
N SER A 26 21.96 11.21 5.72
CA SER A 26 22.90 10.08 5.67
C SER A 26 22.24 8.71 5.91
N TYR A 27 20.96 8.68 6.30
CA TYR A 27 20.25 7.42 6.58
C TYR A 27 19.65 6.84 5.31
N LEU A 28 20.12 5.65 4.89
CA LEU A 28 19.59 4.90 3.75
C LEU A 28 18.32 4.17 4.20
N ALA A 29 17.16 4.65 3.76
CA ALA A 29 15.85 4.14 4.18
C ALA A 29 15.26 3.11 3.22
N VAL A 30 15.67 3.14 1.93
CA VAL A 30 15.35 2.14 0.90
C VAL A 30 16.62 1.89 0.11
N ASN A 31 16.99 0.64 -0.08
CA ASN A 31 18.26 0.22 -0.67
C ASN A 31 18.03 -0.69 -1.88
N GLN A 32 18.24 -0.17 -3.09
CA GLN A 32 18.22 -0.90 -4.37
C GLN A 32 17.03 -1.87 -4.54
N VAL A 33 15.83 -1.43 -4.10
CA VAL A 33 14.62 -2.26 -4.21
C VAL A 33 14.15 -2.31 -5.66
N SER A 34 14.04 -3.53 -6.21
CA SER A 34 13.45 -3.81 -7.52
C SER A 34 12.28 -4.76 -7.37
N LEU A 35 11.13 -4.41 -7.95
CA LEU A 35 9.92 -5.25 -7.98
C LEU A 35 8.98 -4.82 -9.11
N ASP A 36 8.17 -5.76 -9.55
CA ASP A 36 7.07 -5.54 -10.50
C ASP A 36 5.73 -5.80 -9.81
N LEU A 37 4.70 -4.98 -10.07
CA LEU A 37 3.31 -5.24 -9.69
C LEU A 37 2.46 -5.45 -10.93
N GLU A 38 1.72 -6.55 -10.94
CA GLU A 38 0.81 -6.90 -12.04
C GLU A 38 -0.57 -6.25 -11.86
N ALA A 39 -1.32 -6.15 -12.97
CA ALA A 39 -2.70 -5.69 -12.91
C ALA A 39 -3.57 -6.72 -12.18
N GLY A 40 -4.43 -6.26 -11.26
CA GLY A 40 -5.33 -7.12 -10.50
C GLY A 40 -4.64 -7.95 -9.43
N GLU A 41 -3.57 -7.45 -8.83
CA GLU A 41 -2.82 -8.10 -7.77
C GLU A 41 -3.08 -7.43 -6.41
N LEU A 42 -3.28 -8.21 -5.35
CA LEU A 42 -3.33 -7.74 -3.97
C LEU A 42 -2.07 -8.18 -3.25
N VAL A 43 -1.21 -7.22 -2.96
CA VAL A 43 0.14 -7.42 -2.42
C VAL A 43 0.26 -6.81 -1.03
N VAL A 44 0.87 -7.53 -0.10
CA VAL A 44 1.19 -7.05 1.25
C VAL A 44 2.68 -6.82 1.38
N LEU A 45 3.06 -5.58 1.66
CA LEU A 45 4.42 -5.17 2.01
C LEU A 45 4.60 -5.29 3.52
N ALA A 46 5.26 -6.34 3.95
CA ALA A 46 5.46 -6.69 5.34
C ALA A 46 6.87 -6.34 5.83
N GLY A 47 7.02 -6.18 7.13
CA GLY A 47 8.30 -5.89 7.76
C GLY A 47 8.13 -5.15 9.08
N ARG A 48 9.18 -5.15 9.91
CA ARG A 48 9.19 -4.45 11.20
C ARG A 48 9.05 -2.93 11.04
N ASN A 49 8.73 -2.24 12.13
CA ASN A 49 8.76 -0.78 12.15
C ASN A 49 10.19 -0.30 11.84
N GLY A 50 10.30 0.70 10.95
CA GLY A 50 11.60 1.19 10.48
C GLY A 50 12.20 0.41 9.29
N ALA A 51 11.57 -0.66 8.79
CA ALA A 51 12.08 -1.44 7.66
C ALA A 51 12.10 -0.69 6.30
N GLY A 52 11.51 0.50 6.21
CA GLY A 52 11.48 1.29 4.96
C GLY A 52 10.14 1.26 4.21
N LYS A 53 9.13 0.52 4.68
CA LYS A 53 7.82 0.33 4.01
C LYS A 53 7.13 1.64 3.61
N THR A 54 6.89 2.53 4.57
CA THR A 54 6.29 3.86 4.34
C THR A 54 7.10 4.68 3.35
N THR A 55 8.44 4.63 3.44
CA THR A 55 9.33 5.34 2.54
C THR A 55 9.21 4.80 1.12
N LEU A 56 9.20 3.47 0.94
CA LEU A 56 9.01 2.85 -0.37
C LEU A 56 7.65 3.24 -0.98
N LEU A 57 6.55 3.16 -0.20
CA LEU A 57 5.22 3.58 -0.68
C LEU A 57 5.19 5.06 -1.13
N ARG A 58 5.89 5.95 -0.41
CA ARG A 58 6.01 7.38 -0.78
C ARG A 58 6.86 7.59 -2.03
N CYS A 59 7.91 6.80 -2.21
CA CYS A 59 8.70 6.81 -3.47
C CYS A 59 7.84 6.35 -4.65
N ILE A 60 7.09 5.27 -4.50
CA ILE A 60 6.16 4.77 -5.52
C ILE A 60 5.10 5.82 -5.87
N ALA A 61 4.55 6.51 -4.88
CA ALA A 61 3.55 7.57 -5.08
C ALA A 61 4.13 8.87 -5.66
N GLY A 62 5.46 8.97 -5.80
CA GLY A 62 6.14 10.19 -6.23
C GLY A 62 6.11 11.33 -5.20
N TRP A 63 5.80 11.01 -3.92
CA TRP A 63 5.84 11.99 -2.82
C TRP A 63 7.28 12.26 -2.35
N ASN A 64 8.13 11.22 -2.41
CA ASN A 64 9.55 11.34 -2.19
C ASN A 64 10.26 11.17 -3.53
N GLN A 65 11.10 12.14 -3.90
CA GLN A 65 11.93 12.00 -5.08
C GLN A 65 13.06 11.01 -4.77
N ILE A 66 13.10 9.88 -5.49
CA ILE A 66 14.11 8.84 -5.30
C ILE A 66 15.51 9.37 -5.51
N THR A 67 16.49 8.80 -4.79
CA THR A 67 17.90 9.16 -4.91
C THR A 67 18.55 8.43 -6.08
N HIS A 68 18.11 7.20 -6.34
CA HIS A 68 18.58 6.35 -7.43
C HIS A 68 17.46 5.42 -7.92
N GLY A 69 17.55 4.95 -9.16
CA GLY A 69 16.63 3.99 -9.75
C GLY A 69 15.52 4.63 -10.57
N GLN A 70 14.46 3.88 -10.87
CA GLN A 70 13.32 4.29 -11.69
C GLN A 70 12.01 3.70 -11.18
N VAL A 71 10.94 4.50 -11.22
CA VAL A 71 9.56 4.05 -10.97
C VAL A 71 8.75 4.31 -12.22
N GLU A 72 8.22 3.25 -12.82
CA GLU A 72 7.45 3.30 -14.06
C GLU A 72 6.02 2.79 -13.82
N LEU A 73 5.03 3.58 -14.23
CA LEU A 73 3.63 3.22 -14.27
C LEU A 73 3.23 3.01 -15.73
N SER A 74 2.83 1.79 -16.09
CA SER A 74 2.49 1.40 -17.46
C SER A 74 3.58 1.80 -18.49
N GLY A 75 4.86 1.64 -18.11
CA GLY A 75 6.02 1.94 -18.95
C GLY A 75 6.43 3.41 -19.05
N ALA A 76 5.81 4.30 -18.27
CA ALA A 76 6.20 5.71 -18.20
C ALA A 76 6.65 6.10 -16.78
N SER A 77 7.70 6.94 -16.69
CA SER A 77 8.21 7.44 -15.41
C SER A 77 7.12 8.15 -14.62
N ILE A 78 6.92 7.77 -13.34
CA ILE A 78 5.95 8.43 -12.47
C ILE A 78 6.28 9.91 -12.22
N TYR A 79 7.54 10.28 -12.30
CA TYR A 79 8.00 11.67 -12.09
C TYR A 79 7.77 12.56 -13.29
N GLU A 80 7.72 11.97 -14.50
CA GLU A 80 7.47 12.66 -15.77
C GLU A 80 6.02 12.48 -16.24
N ALA A 81 5.26 11.59 -15.58
CA ALA A 81 3.92 11.24 -15.98
C ALA A 81 2.97 12.45 -15.96
N GLU A 82 2.12 12.54 -16.98
CA GLU A 82 1.05 13.51 -17.01
C GLU A 82 0.08 13.34 -15.83
N ARG A 83 -0.63 14.43 -15.47
CA ARG A 83 -1.60 14.41 -14.37
C ARG A 83 -2.67 13.32 -14.53
N ALA A 84 -3.06 13.01 -15.76
CA ALA A 84 -4.03 11.95 -16.08
C ALA A 84 -3.52 10.55 -15.67
N MET A 85 -2.22 10.29 -15.84
CA MET A 85 -1.60 9.02 -15.44
C MET A 85 -1.44 8.94 -13.91
N ARG A 86 -1.01 10.02 -13.25
CA ARG A 86 -0.85 10.06 -11.79
C ARG A 86 -2.15 9.83 -11.03
N ARG A 87 -3.32 10.14 -11.62
CA ARG A 87 -4.63 9.82 -11.02
C ARG A 87 -4.89 8.32 -10.88
N ASN A 88 -4.20 7.51 -11.66
CA ASN A 88 -4.32 6.05 -11.59
C ASN A 88 -3.58 5.41 -10.42
N LEU A 89 -2.80 6.21 -9.64
CA LEU A 89 -2.09 5.76 -8.47
C LEU A 89 -2.40 6.68 -7.29
N VAL A 90 -2.99 6.16 -6.23
CA VAL A 90 -3.35 6.90 -5.02
C VAL A 90 -2.73 6.24 -3.81
N LEU A 91 -2.06 7.05 -2.96
CA LEU A 91 -1.54 6.62 -1.66
C LEU A 91 -2.40 7.20 -0.54
N ILE A 92 -2.85 6.32 0.37
CA ILE A 92 -3.40 6.70 1.68
C ILE A 92 -2.31 6.42 2.72
N PRO A 93 -1.72 7.46 3.34
CA PRO A 93 -0.75 7.28 4.41
C PRO A 93 -1.43 6.88 5.73
N ASP A 94 -0.68 6.35 6.71
CA ASP A 94 -1.19 6.02 8.06
C ASP A 94 -1.92 7.20 8.72
N THR A 95 -1.41 8.41 8.52
CA THR A 95 -2.04 9.64 8.98
C THR A 95 -2.36 10.54 7.79
N PRO A 96 -3.59 10.43 7.23
CA PRO A 96 -3.99 11.23 6.08
C PRO A 96 -4.11 12.72 6.43
N PRO A 97 -3.53 13.63 5.60
CA PRO A 97 -3.73 15.07 5.76
C PRO A 97 -5.09 15.50 5.19
N PHE A 98 -5.68 16.52 5.81
CA PHE A 98 -6.95 17.12 5.38
C PHE A 98 -6.86 18.65 5.38
N TYR A 99 -7.72 19.29 4.61
CA TYR A 99 -7.95 20.73 4.69
C TYR A 99 -8.81 21.03 5.94
N ASN A 100 -8.31 21.89 6.82
CA ASN A 100 -8.97 22.17 8.10
C ASN A 100 -10.33 22.87 7.92
N ASP A 101 -10.51 23.60 6.83
CA ASP A 101 -11.67 24.43 6.53
C ASP A 101 -12.72 23.75 5.64
N LEU A 102 -12.53 22.46 5.33
CA LEU A 102 -13.49 21.67 4.55
C LEU A 102 -14.16 20.61 5.43
N THR A 103 -15.46 20.51 5.33
CA THR A 103 -16.24 19.39 5.91
C THR A 103 -15.94 18.07 5.19
N VAL A 104 -16.39 16.97 5.79
CA VAL A 104 -16.31 15.62 5.17
C VAL A 104 -16.89 15.63 3.74
N MET A 105 -18.08 16.20 3.55
CA MET A 105 -18.72 16.24 2.22
C MET A 105 -17.97 17.17 1.25
N GLU A 106 -17.45 18.30 1.73
CA GLU A 106 -16.68 19.22 0.89
C GLU A 106 -15.33 18.63 0.46
N HIS A 107 -14.69 17.76 1.27
CA HIS A 107 -13.52 17.00 0.82
C HIS A 107 -13.86 16.07 -0.35
N LEU A 108 -15.00 15.34 -0.26
CA LEU A 108 -15.44 14.48 -1.37
C LEU A 108 -15.78 15.29 -2.62
N GLN A 109 -16.44 16.44 -2.44
CA GLN A 109 -16.72 17.37 -3.53
C GLN A 109 -15.44 17.92 -4.17
N PHE A 110 -14.45 18.30 -3.35
CA PHE A 110 -13.16 18.79 -3.83
C PHE A 110 -12.45 17.75 -4.69
N ILE A 111 -12.32 16.51 -4.17
CA ILE A 111 -11.71 15.39 -4.92
C ILE A 111 -12.47 15.10 -6.20
N ALA A 112 -13.79 15.09 -6.16
CA ALA A 112 -14.60 14.87 -7.35
C ALA A 112 -14.37 15.94 -8.42
N ARG A 113 -14.31 17.21 -8.05
CA ARG A 113 -14.05 18.32 -8.97
C ARG A 113 -12.65 18.27 -9.57
N VAL A 114 -11.62 18.03 -8.72
CA VAL A 114 -10.23 17.93 -9.17
C VAL A 114 -10.04 16.80 -10.17
N ASN A 115 -10.79 15.70 -10.01
CA ASN A 115 -10.74 14.53 -10.87
C ASN A 115 -11.82 14.51 -11.96
N THR A 116 -12.64 15.57 -12.10
CA THR A 116 -13.72 15.69 -13.10
C THR A 116 -14.70 14.50 -13.07
N LEU A 117 -15.05 14.03 -11.86
CA LEU A 117 -15.94 12.89 -11.70
C LEU A 117 -17.40 13.32 -11.90
N ALA A 118 -18.07 12.66 -12.85
CA ALA A 118 -19.51 12.83 -13.04
C ALA A 118 -20.30 12.04 -11.97
N ASN A 119 -21.50 12.51 -11.63
CA ASN A 119 -22.44 11.79 -10.72
C ASN A 119 -21.82 11.30 -9.39
N TRP A 120 -20.80 12.00 -8.91
CA TRP A 120 -20.03 11.61 -7.73
C TRP A 120 -20.84 11.60 -6.42
N ARG A 121 -21.93 12.39 -6.34
CA ARG A 121 -22.67 12.59 -5.07
C ARG A 121 -23.28 11.30 -4.53
N ASP A 122 -23.95 10.53 -5.38
CA ASP A 122 -24.58 9.28 -4.97
C ASP A 122 -23.52 8.25 -4.56
N THR A 123 -22.41 8.18 -5.30
CA THR A 123 -21.26 7.33 -4.96
C THR A 123 -20.65 7.75 -3.61
N ALA A 124 -20.47 9.05 -3.38
CA ALA A 124 -19.94 9.58 -2.14
C ALA A 124 -20.89 9.26 -0.95
N GLN A 125 -22.20 9.44 -1.10
CA GLN A 125 -23.18 9.09 -0.09
C GLN A 125 -23.16 7.60 0.24
N ASN A 126 -23.03 6.73 -0.76
CA ASN A 126 -22.90 5.29 -0.57
C ASN A 126 -21.64 4.94 0.24
N PHE A 127 -20.50 5.57 -0.05
CA PHE A 127 -19.28 5.37 0.75
C PHE A 127 -19.41 5.89 2.17
N LEU A 128 -19.99 7.09 2.37
CA LEU A 128 -20.25 7.62 3.71
C LEU A 128 -21.14 6.69 4.54
N LYS A 129 -22.18 6.13 3.93
CA LYS A 129 -23.06 5.15 4.58
C LYS A 129 -22.28 3.86 4.91
N ARG A 130 -21.51 3.34 3.95
CA ARG A 130 -20.72 2.11 4.09
C ARG A 130 -19.69 2.20 5.21
N PHE A 131 -18.98 3.33 5.33
CA PHE A 131 -17.97 3.56 6.36
C PHE A 131 -18.49 4.20 7.64
N GLY A 132 -19.82 4.35 7.78
CA GLY A 132 -20.45 4.88 8.99
C GLY A 132 -20.20 6.37 9.24
N LEU A 133 -20.00 7.17 8.18
CA LEU A 133 -19.73 8.61 8.27
C LEU A 133 -20.91 9.50 7.88
N THR A 134 -22.09 8.95 7.66
CA THR A 134 -23.28 9.72 7.22
C THR A 134 -23.64 10.85 8.19
N SER A 135 -23.58 10.59 9.51
CA SER A 135 -23.85 11.60 10.55
C SER A 135 -22.75 12.68 10.64
N ASN A 136 -21.57 12.39 10.13
CA ASN A 136 -20.41 13.29 10.16
C ASN A 136 -20.21 14.10 8.87
N GLN A 137 -21.12 14.01 7.88
CA GLN A 137 -20.92 14.63 6.57
C GLN A 137 -20.65 16.14 6.62
N ASN A 138 -21.18 16.84 7.62
CA ASN A 138 -20.99 18.27 7.84
C ASN A 138 -19.92 18.58 8.91
N ALA A 139 -19.24 17.56 9.44
CA ALA A 139 -18.17 17.75 10.42
C ALA A 139 -16.86 18.12 9.76
N MET A 140 -16.05 18.95 10.44
CA MET A 140 -14.66 19.22 10.06
C MET A 140 -13.76 18.07 10.49
N PRO A 141 -12.58 17.83 9.84
CA PRO A 141 -11.66 16.75 10.22
C PRO A 141 -11.20 16.78 11.67
N ALA A 142 -11.10 17.97 12.28
CA ALA A 142 -10.74 18.13 13.68
C ALA A 142 -11.74 17.50 14.65
N ALA A 143 -13.02 17.40 14.26
CA ALA A 143 -14.08 16.77 15.06
C ALA A 143 -14.16 15.24 14.87
N LEU A 144 -13.36 14.66 13.95
CA LEU A 144 -13.36 13.24 13.67
C LEU A 144 -12.31 12.49 14.51
N SER A 145 -12.63 11.28 14.97
CA SER A 145 -11.65 10.35 15.53
C SER A 145 -10.59 9.94 14.49
N ARG A 146 -9.46 9.35 14.94
CA ARG A 146 -8.41 8.83 14.02
C ARG A 146 -9.01 7.83 13.01
N GLY A 147 -9.83 6.89 13.47
CA GLY A 147 -10.49 5.93 12.59
C GLY A 147 -11.46 6.58 11.61
N GLN A 148 -12.25 7.57 12.03
CA GLN A 148 -13.15 8.31 11.14
C GLN A 148 -12.39 9.12 10.08
N ARG A 149 -11.26 9.74 10.45
CA ARG A 149 -10.38 10.41 9.47
C ARG A 149 -9.84 9.42 8.43
N TYR A 150 -9.39 8.24 8.87
CA TYR A 150 -8.93 7.21 7.95
C TYR A 150 -10.05 6.73 7.00
N LYS A 151 -11.26 6.52 7.53
CA LYS A 151 -12.45 6.19 6.73
C LYS A 151 -12.80 7.28 5.71
N LEU A 152 -12.62 8.57 6.05
CA LEU A 152 -12.79 9.67 5.10
C LEU A 152 -11.75 9.57 3.97
N ALA A 153 -10.48 9.31 4.29
CA ALA A 153 -9.45 9.12 3.27
C ALA A 153 -9.76 7.93 2.34
N LEU A 154 -10.30 6.83 2.89
CA LEU A 154 -10.79 5.70 2.09
C LEU A 154 -11.93 6.13 1.16
N CYS A 155 -12.93 6.87 1.64
CA CYS A 155 -14.01 7.40 0.81
C CYS A 155 -13.47 8.24 -0.34
N MET A 156 -12.50 9.13 -0.07
CA MET A 156 -11.88 10.00 -1.09
C MET A 156 -11.14 9.18 -2.15
N ALA A 157 -10.33 8.21 -1.73
CA ALA A 157 -9.56 7.36 -2.65
C ALA A 157 -10.46 6.45 -3.49
N LEU A 158 -11.46 5.82 -2.87
CA LEU A 158 -12.40 4.94 -3.55
C LEU A 158 -13.32 5.71 -4.51
N LEU A 159 -13.61 6.98 -4.24
CA LEU A 159 -14.35 7.86 -5.13
C LEU A 159 -13.59 8.13 -6.43
N VAL A 160 -12.25 8.25 -6.38
CA VAL A 160 -11.39 8.38 -7.56
C VAL A 160 -11.31 7.08 -8.34
N ASP A 161 -11.43 5.94 -7.67
CA ASP A 161 -11.30 4.58 -8.22
C ASP A 161 -10.00 4.34 -9.02
N PRO A 162 -8.82 4.58 -8.43
CA PRO A 162 -7.54 4.48 -9.12
C PRO A 162 -7.24 3.05 -9.61
N GLN A 163 -6.33 2.90 -10.56
CA GLN A 163 -5.86 1.59 -11.00
C GLN A 163 -4.99 0.91 -9.93
N ILE A 164 -4.16 1.69 -9.24
CA ILE A 164 -3.31 1.23 -8.13
C ILE A 164 -3.68 1.99 -6.85
N LEU A 165 -3.99 1.26 -5.79
CA LEU A 165 -4.24 1.80 -4.47
C LEU A 165 -3.11 1.39 -3.53
N LEU A 166 -2.36 2.36 -3.03
CA LEU A 166 -1.32 2.18 -2.02
C LEU A 166 -1.89 2.54 -0.64
N LEU A 167 -1.68 1.68 0.36
CA LEU A 167 -2.19 1.87 1.72
C LEU A 167 -1.07 1.67 2.73
N ASP A 168 -0.83 2.68 3.56
CA ASP A 168 0.18 2.58 4.61
C ASP A 168 -0.49 2.25 5.95
N GLU A 169 -0.23 1.04 6.48
CA GLU A 169 -0.78 0.49 7.74
C GLU A 169 -2.31 0.67 7.88
N PRO A 170 -3.14 0.25 6.88
CA PRO A 170 -4.55 0.64 6.78
C PRO A 170 -5.43 0.12 7.90
N PHE A 171 -5.03 -0.94 8.59
CA PHE A 171 -5.86 -1.62 9.59
C PHE A 171 -5.68 -1.04 10.99
N GLY A 172 -4.53 -0.42 11.29
CA GLY A 172 -4.22 0.13 12.60
C GLY A 172 -5.24 1.15 13.14
N PRO A 173 -5.78 2.07 12.32
CA PRO A 173 -6.79 3.03 12.75
C PRO A 173 -8.21 2.47 12.87
N LEU A 174 -8.49 1.28 12.32
CA LEU A 174 -9.84 0.75 12.15
C LEU A 174 -10.23 -0.22 13.27
N ASP A 175 -11.51 -0.20 13.62
CA ASP A 175 -12.11 -1.24 14.44
C ASP A 175 -12.18 -2.58 13.65
N PRO A 176 -12.29 -3.75 14.34
CA PRO A 176 -12.26 -5.06 13.67
C PRO A 176 -13.31 -5.22 12.56
N PHE A 177 -14.52 -4.69 12.74
CA PHE A 177 -15.58 -4.76 11.74
C PHE A 177 -15.20 -3.96 10.48
N SER A 178 -14.73 -2.72 10.68
CA SER A 178 -14.26 -1.86 9.58
C SER A 178 -13.03 -2.42 8.87
N ALA A 179 -12.15 -3.11 9.60
CA ALA A 179 -10.98 -3.77 9.03
C ALA A 179 -11.39 -4.93 8.10
N HIS A 180 -12.35 -5.78 8.51
CA HIS A 180 -12.91 -6.83 7.64
C HIS A 180 -13.56 -6.23 6.40
N GLN A 181 -14.40 -5.21 6.58
CA GLN A 181 -15.06 -4.55 5.46
C GLN A 181 -14.07 -3.94 4.46
N LEU A 182 -13.00 -3.32 4.94
CA LEU A 182 -11.93 -2.83 4.07
C LEU A 182 -11.28 -3.98 3.30
N TRP A 183 -10.97 -5.09 3.96
CA TRP A 183 -10.35 -6.24 3.30
C TRP A 183 -11.23 -6.79 2.17
N ASP A 184 -12.55 -6.94 2.41
CA ASP A 184 -13.50 -7.37 1.40
C ASP A 184 -13.54 -6.39 0.20
N ASP A 185 -13.44 -5.09 0.48
CA ASP A 185 -13.37 -4.05 -0.56
C ASP A 185 -12.10 -4.17 -1.41
N LEU A 186 -10.96 -4.45 -0.77
CA LEU A 186 -9.69 -4.62 -1.48
C LEU A 186 -9.71 -5.86 -2.37
N TRP A 187 -10.29 -6.97 -1.88
CA TRP A 187 -10.51 -8.17 -2.69
C TRP A 187 -11.47 -7.95 -3.85
N ALA A 188 -12.57 -7.23 -3.61
CA ALA A 188 -13.50 -6.89 -4.68
C ALA A 188 -12.85 -5.99 -5.74
N ARG A 189 -11.93 -5.09 -5.36
CA ARG A 189 -11.12 -4.29 -6.29
C ARG A 189 -10.20 -5.16 -7.12
N ARG A 190 -9.46 -6.05 -6.47
CA ARG A 190 -8.60 -7.04 -7.11
C ARG A 190 -9.38 -7.85 -8.16
N GLY A 191 -10.57 -8.32 -7.82
CA GLY A 191 -11.46 -9.05 -8.73
C GLY A 191 -11.92 -8.24 -9.97
N ARG A 192 -11.84 -6.90 -9.91
CA ARG A 192 -12.09 -5.99 -11.05
C ARG A 192 -10.83 -5.60 -11.83
N GLY A 193 -9.72 -6.29 -11.60
CA GLY A 193 -8.44 -5.98 -12.25
C GLY A 193 -7.69 -4.76 -11.69
N LYS A 194 -8.10 -4.25 -10.51
CA LYS A 194 -7.41 -3.17 -9.81
C LYS A 194 -6.33 -3.71 -8.90
N THR A 195 -5.19 -3.04 -8.84
CA THR A 195 -4.05 -3.48 -8.04
C THR A 195 -4.04 -2.77 -6.68
N VAL A 196 -3.66 -3.51 -5.64
CA VAL A 196 -3.53 -3.00 -4.28
C VAL A 196 -2.16 -3.39 -3.73
N LEU A 197 -1.43 -2.41 -3.20
CA LEU A 197 -0.24 -2.64 -2.39
C LEU A 197 -0.46 -2.00 -1.01
N LEU A 198 -0.48 -2.81 0.03
CA LEU A 198 -0.64 -2.29 1.38
C LEU A 198 0.54 -2.69 2.27
N SER A 199 0.99 -1.76 3.14
CA SER A 199 1.96 -2.10 4.18
C SER A 199 1.26 -2.68 5.41
N SER A 200 1.91 -3.64 6.06
CA SER A 200 1.48 -4.13 7.38
C SER A 200 2.66 -4.73 8.13
N HIS A 201 2.63 -4.61 9.45
CA HIS A 201 3.55 -5.28 10.36
C HIS A 201 2.87 -6.42 11.16
N GLN A 202 1.57 -6.61 10.97
CA GLN A 202 0.75 -7.65 11.62
C GLN A 202 -0.24 -8.22 10.61
N SER A 203 -0.61 -9.48 10.79
CA SER A 203 -1.73 -10.06 10.05
C SER A 203 -3.04 -9.51 10.61
N PRO A 204 -3.77 -8.66 9.89
CA PRO A 204 -4.97 -8.04 10.45
C PRO A 204 -6.12 -9.03 10.62
N LEU A 205 -6.07 -10.15 9.94
CA LEU A 205 -7.12 -11.17 9.86
C LEU A 205 -6.45 -12.39 9.23
N ASN A 206 -6.94 -13.59 9.41
CA ASN A 206 -6.48 -14.80 8.70
C ASN A 206 -6.68 -14.67 7.16
N THR A 207 -6.23 -13.56 6.60
CA THR A 207 -6.47 -13.12 5.24
C THR A 207 -5.24 -13.40 4.40
N ARG A 208 -5.45 -13.89 3.20
CA ARG A 208 -4.38 -14.33 2.32
C ARG A 208 -4.32 -13.42 1.09
N PRO A 209 -3.25 -12.62 0.92
CA PRO A 209 -3.01 -11.86 -0.30
C PRO A 209 -2.56 -12.80 -1.44
N ASP A 210 -2.45 -12.25 -2.65
CA ASP A 210 -1.79 -12.98 -3.76
C ASP A 210 -0.29 -13.11 -3.50
N ARG A 211 0.33 -12.10 -2.81
CA ARG A 211 1.78 -12.00 -2.67
C ARG A 211 2.18 -11.24 -1.42
N TYR A 212 3.26 -11.66 -0.81
CA TYR A 212 3.99 -10.94 0.23
C TYR A 212 5.31 -10.41 -0.31
N LEU A 213 5.64 -9.19 0.10
CA LEU A 213 6.94 -8.55 -0.04
C LEU A 213 7.46 -8.30 1.38
N PHE A 214 8.62 -8.83 1.75
CA PHE A 214 9.20 -8.60 3.08
C PHE A 214 10.36 -7.63 2.99
N MET A 215 10.29 -6.55 3.79
CA MET A 215 11.36 -5.57 3.93
C MET A 215 12.03 -5.64 5.29
N GLU A 216 13.35 -5.49 5.31
CA GLU A 216 14.17 -5.35 6.50
C GLU A 216 15.34 -4.40 6.23
N GLY A 217 15.57 -3.43 7.13
CA GLY A 217 16.69 -2.48 7.02
C GLY A 217 16.79 -1.69 5.71
N GLY A 218 15.69 -1.51 4.99
CA GLY A 218 15.66 -0.84 3.68
C GLY A 218 15.73 -1.79 2.49
N ASP A 219 16.05 -3.06 2.70
CA ASP A 219 16.17 -4.08 1.65
C ASP A 219 14.86 -4.85 1.46
N LEU A 220 14.61 -5.34 0.24
CA LEU A 220 13.61 -6.35 -0.04
C LEU A 220 14.25 -7.73 0.15
N VAL A 221 13.86 -8.45 1.21
CA VAL A 221 14.51 -9.70 1.62
C VAL A 221 13.76 -10.96 1.17
N ALA A 222 12.45 -10.87 0.94
CA ALA A 222 11.67 -11.96 0.35
C ALA A 222 10.49 -11.43 -0.47
N ASP A 223 10.13 -12.19 -1.50
CA ASP A 223 9.09 -11.86 -2.48
C ASP A 223 8.47 -13.15 -3.04
N GLY A 224 7.16 -13.35 -2.86
CA GLY A 224 6.49 -14.53 -3.38
C GLY A 224 5.06 -14.71 -2.90
N ALA A 225 4.40 -15.72 -3.45
CA ALA A 225 3.09 -16.15 -2.98
C ALA A 225 3.19 -16.79 -1.56
N PRO A 226 2.15 -16.72 -0.73
CA PRO A 226 2.21 -17.23 0.65
C PRO A 226 2.66 -18.69 0.79
N ASP A 227 2.25 -19.56 -0.11
CA ASP A 227 2.64 -21.00 -0.06
C ASP A 227 4.09 -21.21 -0.47
N ASP A 228 4.55 -20.50 -1.50
CA ASP A 228 5.93 -20.60 -1.98
C ASP A 228 6.91 -20.08 -0.94
N LEU A 229 6.56 -18.97 -0.27
CA LEU A 229 7.35 -18.43 0.82
C LEU A 229 7.38 -19.35 2.04
N LYS A 230 6.25 -19.99 2.36
CA LYS A 230 6.20 -20.99 3.45
C LYS A 230 7.18 -22.12 3.19
N GLU A 231 7.23 -22.64 1.97
CA GLU A 231 8.14 -23.72 1.60
C GLU A 231 9.62 -23.24 1.61
N ALA A 232 9.90 -22.12 0.95
CA ALA A 232 11.25 -21.57 0.85
C ALA A 232 11.86 -21.19 2.20
N LEU A 233 11.05 -20.60 3.09
CA LEU A 233 11.46 -20.18 4.43
C LEU A 233 11.34 -21.28 5.48
N ARG A 234 10.76 -22.45 5.15
CA ARG A 234 10.42 -23.53 6.08
C ARG A 234 9.56 -23.05 7.24
N ALA A 235 8.63 -22.12 6.96
CA ALA A 235 7.75 -21.57 7.98
C ALA A 235 6.70 -22.58 8.44
N ASN A 236 6.22 -22.44 9.69
CA ASN A 236 5.22 -23.35 10.26
C ASN A 236 3.87 -23.25 9.56
N SER A 237 3.52 -22.04 9.09
CA SER A 237 2.30 -21.77 8.32
C SER A 237 2.55 -20.70 7.26
N ASN A 238 1.54 -20.42 6.44
CA ASN A 238 1.55 -19.29 5.48
C ASN A 238 0.93 -18.01 6.06
N SER A 239 0.77 -17.93 7.38
CA SER A 239 0.38 -16.70 8.05
C SER A 239 1.47 -15.64 7.95
N LEU A 240 1.07 -14.35 7.90
CA LEU A 240 2.05 -13.26 7.85
C LEU A 240 3.05 -13.32 9.01
N ASP A 241 2.56 -13.64 10.22
CA ASP A 241 3.40 -13.67 11.43
C ASP A 241 4.47 -14.77 11.37
N ASP A 242 4.11 -15.97 10.93
CA ASP A 242 5.06 -17.09 10.78
C ASP A 242 6.05 -16.84 9.64
N LEU A 243 5.60 -16.31 8.51
CA LEU A 243 6.45 -15.96 7.38
C LEU A 243 7.42 -14.83 7.74
N LEU A 244 6.94 -13.78 8.43
CA LEU A 244 7.79 -12.67 8.87
C LEU A 244 8.87 -13.15 9.84
N ARG A 245 8.51 -14.00 10.82
CA ARG A 245 9.47 -14.61 11.76
C ARG A 245 10.51 -15.42 11.01
N ALA A 246 10.08 -16.31 10.12
CA ALA A 246 10.98 -17.17 9.35
C ALA A 246 11.92 -16.35 8.44
N THR A 247 11.46 -15.25 7.88
CA THR A 247 12.28 -14.32 7.07
C THR A 247 13.39 -13.70 7.91
N ILE A 248 13.09 -13.21 9.12
CA ILE A 248 14.07 -12.62 10.05
C ILE A 248 15.10 -13.68 10.46
N GLU A 249 14.65 -14.87 10.90
CA GLU A 249 15.56 -15.96 11.28
C GLU A 249 16.45 -16.43 10.12
N HIS A 250 15.96 -16.36 8.88
CA HIS A 250 16.74 -16.69 7.69
C HIS A 250 17.80 -15.63 7.42
N GLY A 251 17.45 -14.34 7.57
CA GLY A 251 18.39 -13.22 7.43
C GLY A 251 19.53 -13.28 8.44
N GLU A 252 19.23 -13.52 9.72
CA GLU A 252 20.22 -13.65 10.80
C GLU A 252 21.23 -14.80 10.58
N ARG A 253 20.81 -15.90 9.94
CA ARG A 253 21.71 -17.05 9.63
C ARG A 253 22.65 -16.76 8.46
N HIS A 254 22.40 -15.74 7.66
CA HIS A 254 23.18 -15.40 6.45
C HIS A 254 23.92 -14.07 6.59
N ASP A 255 23.91 -13.44 7.79
CA ASP A 255 24.69 -12.23 8.07
C ASP A 255 26.15 -12.64 8.41
N PRO A 256 27.14 -12.35 7.53
CA PRO A 256 28.53 -12.65 7.77
C PRO A 256 29.16 -11.84 8.91
N ALA A 257 28.46 -10.84 9.47
CA ALA A 257 28.93 -10.04 10.60
C ALA A 257 28.58 -10.67 11.98
N ALA A 258 27.77 -11.73 12.02
CA ALA A 258 27.42 -12.42 13.26
C ALA A 258 28.47 -13.46 13.74
N GLU A 259 29.58 -13.65 13.00
CA GLU A 259 30.66 -14.60 13.34
C GLU A 259 31.96 -13.90 13.78
N VAL A 260 31.92 -12.69 14.38
CA VAL A 260 33.12 -12.02 14.94
C VAL A 260 33.00 -11.80 16.44
#